data_6044393eeb2ade64595b3a5ac6aa5bb4
#
_entry.id   6044393eeb2ade64595b3a5ac6aa5bb4
#
_cell.length_a   1.000
_cell.length_b   1.000
_cell.length_c   1.000
_cell.angle_alpha   90.00
_cell.angle_beta   90.00
_cell.angle_gamma   90.00
#
_symmetry.space_group_name_H-M   'P 1'
#
loop_
_entity.id
_entity.type
_entity.pdbx_description
1 polymer ?
#
loop_
_entity_poly.entity_id
_entity_poly.type
_entity_poly.pdbx_seq_one_letter_code
_entity_poly.pdbx_strand_id
1 'polypeptide(L)'
;KLIENMDLEGKAKVSQDPRGVALELDGEICFGSGSVILKDDLKNTLNNAISQLMINPADLRSILVEGHTDNQPPQGKIKDRYPTNWELSSARASAVVSYLIDKGVNPSRLVSHGYAERWPADMTWENMRRGEVQKPRGENVEIVEGRGGKPEYTGVDKDKYGNPLFDEISMDAVIDSLNRTKELRAKNRRIKIIFTQQQFVDGLEKYESSGK
;
A
#
# COMPACT_ATOMS: atom_id res chain seq x y z
N LYS A 1 -9.13 10.47 13.28
CA LYS A 1 -8.83 11.51 14.30
C LYS A 1 -7.47 11.34 14.99
N LEU A 2 -7.10 10.13 15.52
CA LEU A 2 -5.80 9.93 16.19
C LEU A 2 -4.62 10.06 15.23
N ILE A 3 -4.71 9.45 14.05
CA ILE A 3 -3.65 9.48 13.02
C ILE A 3 -3.56 10.87 12.35
N GLU A 4 -4.69 11.57 12.19
CA GLU A 4 -4.75 12.92 11.64
C GLU A 4 -4.05 13.97 12.54
N ASN A 5 -3.91 13.68 13.84
CA ASN A 5 -3.26 14.55 14.81
C ASN A 5 -1.77 14.23 15.03
N MET A 6 -1.24 13.21 14.33
CA MET A 6 0.19 12.95 14.35
C MET A 6 0.88 13.97 13.44
N ASP A 7 1.72 14.83 14.04
CA ASP A 7 2.58 15.75 13.30
C ASP A 7 3.67 14.94 12.58
N LEU A 8 3.36 14.54 11.35
CA LEU A 8 4.25 13.72 10.52
C LEU A 8 5.06 14.58 9.55
N GLU A 9 4.97 15.91 9.65
CA GLU A 9 5.77 16.89 8.90
C GLU A 9 5.93 16.57 7.39
N GLY A 10 4.88 16.08 6.74
CA GLY A 10 4.92 15.66 5.34
C GLY A 10 5.67 14.35 5.06
N LYS A 11 6.20 13.67 6.09
CA LYS A 11 6.93 12.39 5.96
C LYS A 11 6.03 11.18 5.87
N ALA A 12 4.78 11.32 6.25
CA ALA A 12 3.78 10.27 6.15
C ALA A 12 2.42 10.83 5.71
N LYS A 13 1.69 10.02 4.97
CA LYS A 13 0.34 10.33 4.49
C LYS A 13 -0.66 9.33 5.09
N VAL A 14 -1.75 9.85 5.60
CA VAL A 14 -2.89 9.02 6.01
C VAL A 14 -3.88 8.92 4.86
N SER A 15 -4.31 7.72 4.55
CA SER A 15 -5.28 7.45 3.49
C SER A 15 -6.31 6.41 3.92
N GLN A 16 -7.45 6.40 3.24
CA GLN A 16 -8.43 5.33 3.36
C GLN A 16 -8.02 4.18 2.43
N ASP A 17 -8.03 2.97 2.95
CA ASP A 17 -7.81 1.74 2.21
C ASP A 17 -9.07 0.87 2.35
N PRO A 18 -9.49 0.10 1.35
CA PRO A 18 -10.65 -0.79 1.47
C PRO A 18 -10.58 -1.75 2.67
N ARG A 19 -9.38 -2.04 3.15
CA ARG A 19 -9.15 -2.90 4.33
C ARG A 19 -9.17 -2.15 5.66
N GLY A 20 -9.06 -0.81 5.64
CA GLY A 20 -9.00 0.01 6.85
C GLY A 20 -8.30 1.35 6.63
N VAL A 21 -7.68 1.87 7.67
CA VAL A 21 -6.92 3.13 7.62
C VAL A 21 -5.45 2.83 7.36
N ALA A 22 -4.86 3.49 6.39
CA ALA A 22 -3.48 3.32 5.99
C ALA A 22 -2.61 4.52 6.39
N LEU A 23 -1.40 4.23 6.86
CA LEU A 23 -0.30 5.16 7.02
C LEU A 23 0.74 4.83 5.94
N GLU A 24 0.96 5.73 4.99
CA GLU A 24 1.94 5.59 3.92
C GLU A 24 3.19 6.40 4.25
N LEU A 25 4.34 5.76 4.19
CA LEU A 25 5.64 6.30 4.55
C LEU A 25 6.56 6.26 3.34
N ASP A 26 7.16 7.40 2.98
CA ASP A 26 8.11 7.48 1.88
C ASP A 26 9.30 6.54 2.11
N GLY A 27 9.68 5.78 1.08
CA GLY A 27 10.79 4.83 1.16
C GLY A 27 12.14 5.48 1.43
N GLU A 28 12.33 6.74 1.05
CA GLU A 28 13.59 7.45 1.30
C GLU A 28 13.80 7.80 2.76
N ILE A 29 12.72 8.04 3.50
CA ILE A 29 12.78 8.21 4.97
C ILE A 29 12.85 6.88 5.70
N CYS A 30 12.38 5.80 5.06
CA CYS A 30 12.33 4.47 5.68
C CYS A 30 13.68 3.77 5.66
N PHE A 31 14.37 3.76 4.51
CA PHE A 31 15.57 2.97 4.28
C PHE A 31 16.65 3.74 3.52
N GLY A 32 17.90 3.41 3.76
CA GLY A 32 19.01 3.83 2.89
C GLY A 32 18.90 3.19 1.50
N SER A 33 19.56 3.80 0.52
CA SER A 33 19.66 3.21 -0.83
C SER A 33 20.28 1.82 -0.74
N GLY A 34 19.66 0.83 -1.38
CA GLY A 34 20.14 -0.56 -1.32
C GLY A 34 20.21 -1.15 0.10
N SER A 35 19.28 -0.78 0.99
CA SER A 35 19.25 -1.23 2.39
C SER A 35 17.86 -1.70 2.81
N VAL A 36 17.85 -2.59 3.79
CA VAL A 36 16.67 -3.01 4.55
C VAL A 36 16.75 -2.58 6.02
N ILE A 37 17.78 -1.80 6.39
CA ILE A 37 17.96 -1.28 7.74
C ILE A 37 17.11 -0.03 7.90
N LEU A 38 16.28 0.00 8.93
CA LEU A 38 15.41 1.14 9.23
C LEU A 38 16.23 2.36 9.62
N LYS A 39 15.92 3.49 8.98
CA LYS A 39 16.45 4.80 9.38
C LYS A 39 15.80 5.29 10.67
N ASP A 40 16.49 6.20 11.35
CA ASP A 40 16.00 6.76 12.62
C ASP A 40 14.71 7.59 12.42
N ASP A 41 14.55 8.26 11.29
CA ASP A 41 13.31 8.97 10.94
C ASP A 41 12.09 8.02 10.93
N LEU A 42 12.23 6.84 10.32
CA LEU A 42 11.19 5.83 10.36
C LEU A 42 10.93 5.34 11.78
N LYS A 43 11.99 5.02 12.54
CA LYS A 43 11.85 4.56 13.93
C LYS A 43 11.13 5.57 14.80
N ASN A 44 11.45 6.87 14.66
CA ASN A 44 10.79 7.95 15.40
C ASN A 44 9.29 8.04 15.03
N THR A 45 8.97 7.98 13.75
CA THR A 45 7.57 7.96 13.28
C THR A 45 6.82 6.75 13.82
N LEU A 46 7.44 5.56 13.77
CA LEU A 46 6.84 4.33 14.30
C LEU A 46 6.66 4.40 15.82
N ASN A 47 7.62 4.91 16.59
CA ASN A 47 7.50 5.04 18.04
C ASN A 47 6.27 5.88 18.45
N ASN A 48 6.01 6.98 17.73
CA ASN A 48 4.83 7.80 17.96
C ASN A 48 3.52 7.01 17.64
N ALA A 49 3.49 6.27 16.53
CA ALA A 49 2.35 5.44 16.18
C ALA A 49 2.15 4.26 17.14
N ILE A 50 3.23 3.61 17.59
CA ILE A 50 3.20 2.49 18.53
C ILE A 50 2.56 2.91 19.85
N SER A 51 3.04 4.02 20.44
CA SER A 51 2.57 4.48 21.75
C SER A 51 1.09 4.84 21.77
N GLN A 52 0.55 5.28 20.64
CA GLN A 52 -0.84 5.76 20.55
C GLN A 52 -1.83 4.73 20.01
N LEU A 53 -1.38 3.81 19.15
CA LEU A 53 -2.29 2.99 18.34
C LEU A 53 -2.02 1.48 18.41
N MET A 54 -0.78 1.06 18.64
CA MET A 54 -0.39 -0.32 18.36
C MET A 54 -0.32 -1.21 19.60
N ILE A 55 0.04 -0.67 20.76
CA ILE A 55 0.25 -1.45 22.00
C ILE A 55 -0.98 -1.59 22.89
N ASN A 56 -2.12 -1.02 22.49
CA ASN A 56 -3.36 -1.19 23.27
C ASN A 56 -3.80 -2.66 23.21
N PRO A 57 -3.83 -3.38 24.36
CA PRO A 57 -4.20 -4.80 24.39
C PRO A 57 -5.68 -5.06 24.05
N ALA A 58 -6.53 -4.05 24.17
CA ALA A 58 -7.94 -4.13 23.76
C ALA A 58 -8.14 -3.95 22.25
N ASP A 59 -7.11 -3.56 21.50
CA ASP A 59 -7.18 -3.41 20.05
C ASP A 59 -6.80 -4.73 19.37
N LEU A 60 -7.78 -5.44 18.83
CA LEU A 60 -7.63 -6.73 18.17
C LEU A 60 -7.42 -6.61 16.63
N ARG A 61 -7.39 -5.40 16.10
CA ARG A 61 -7.20 -5.19 14.66
C ARG A 61 -5.85 -5.71 14.20
N SER A 62 -5.83 -6.35 13.03
CA SER A 62 -4.59 -6.70 12.38
C SER A 62 -3.87 -5.46 11.86
N ILE A 63 -2.55 -5.51 11.84
CA ILE A 63 -1.66 -4.48 11.32
C ILE A 63 -0.91 -5.09 10.15
N LEU A 64 -1.26 -4.68 8.94
CA LEU A 64 -0.60 -5.14 7.72
C LEU A 64 0.53 -4.17 7.38
N VAL A 65 1.73 -4.68 7.21
CA VAL A 65 2.90 -3.90 6.76
C VAL A 65 3.22 -4.31 5.34
N GLU A 66 3.11 -3.38 4.42
CA GLU A 66 3.33 -3.59 2.99
C GLU A 66 4.60 -2.86 2.53
N GLY A 67 5.47 -3.60 1.85
CA GLY A 67 6.63 -3.06 1.18
C GLY A 67 6.39 -2.94 -0.32
N HIS A 68 6.73 -1.77 -0.88
CA HIS A 68 6.63 -1.47 -2.30
C HIS A 68 7.96 -0.94 -2.82
N THR A 69 8.26 -1.26 -4.08
CA THR A 69 9.43 -0.74 -4.80
C THR A 69 9.00 0.02 -6.06
N ASP A 70 9.94 0.69 -6.68
CA ASP A 70 9.81 1.09 -8.07
C ASP A 70 10.15 -0.10 -9.01
N ASN A 71 10.10 0.12 -10.33
CA ASN A 71 10.39 -0.92 -11.33
C ASN A 71 11.89 -1.13 -11.59
N GLN A 72 12.78 -0.46 -10.86
CA GLN A 72 14.21 -0.69 -11.01
C GLN A 72 14.61 -1.94 -10.21
N PRO A 73 15.28 -2.92 -10.85
CA PRO A 73 15.74 -4.12 -10.13
C PRO A 73 16.80 -3.75 -9.10
N PRO A 74 16.92 -4.53 -8.02
CA PRO A 74 17.99 -4.36 -7.05
C PRO A 74 19.38 -4.41 -7.72
N GLN A 75 20.31 -3.56 -7.27
CA GLN A 75 21.65 -3.44 -7.85
C GLN A 75 22.74 -3.50 -6.78
N GLY A 76 23.97 -3.82 -7.19
CA GLY A 76 25.12 -3.92 -6.28
C GLY A 76 24.93 -5.04 -5.25
N LYS A 77 25.53 -4.89 -4.07
CA LYS A 77 25.54 -5.91 -3.02
C LYS A 77 24.17 -6.32 -2.49
N ILE A 78 23.14 -5.47 -2.63
CA ILE A 78 21.79 -5.81 -2.17
C ILE A 78 21.19 -6.90 -3.05
N LYS A 79 21.54 -6.94 -4.35
CA LYS A 79 21.07 -7.93 -5.31
C LYS A 79 21.51 -9.36 -4.94
N ASP A 80 22.67 -9.51 -4.34
CA ASP A 80 23.18 -10.84 -3.95
C ASP A 80 22.29 -11.48 -2.89
N ARG A 81 21.66 -10.67 -2.05
CA ARG A 81 20.77 -11.12 -0.96
C ARG A 81 19.29 -11.06 -1.33
N TYR A 82 18.92 -10.08 -2.14
CA TYR A 82 17.54 -9.83 -2.59
C TYR A 82 17.55 -9.63 -4.11
N PRO A 83 17.53 -10.72 -4.88
CA PRO A 83 17.74 -10.67 -6.33
C PRO A 83 16.63 -9.99 -7.11
N THR A 84 15.42 -9.97 -6.58
CA THR A 84 14.28 -9.29 -7.21
C THR A 84 13.62 -8.28 -6.26
N ASN A 85 12.74 -7.46 -6.81
CA ASN A 85 11.94 -6.51 -6.04
C ASN A 85 10.96 -7.22 -5.08
N TRP A 86 10.60 -8.47 -5.35
CA TRP A 86 9.76 -9.28 -4.46
C TRP A 86 10.45 -9.56 -3.13
N GLU A 87 11.69 -10.06 -3.17
CA GLU A 87 12.46 -10.32 -1.94
C GLU A 87 12.79 -9.01 -1.22
N LEU A 88 13.15 -7.95 -1.97
CA LEU A 88 13.52 -6.67 -1.36
C LEU A 88 12.33 -6.02 -0.64
N SER A 89 11.16 -5.98 -1.27
CA SER A 89 9.96 -5.38 -0.67
C SER A 89 9.49 -6.20 0.55
N SER A 90 9.52 -7.53 0.45
CA SER A 90 9.18 -8.43 1.55
C SER A 90 10.14 -8.29 2.73
N ALA A 91 11.45 -8.21 2.47
CA ALA A 91 12.46 -8.02 3.52
C ALA A 91 12.30 -6.67 4.23
N ARG A 92 11.95 -5.60 3.49
CA ARG A 92 11.68 -4.28 4.08
C ARG A 92 10.44 -4.28 4.97
N ALA A 93 9.34 -4.89 4.51
CA ALA A 93 8.14 -5.05 5.33
C ALA A 93 8.43 -5.87 6.59
N SER A 94 9.16 -6.99 6.46
CA SER A 94 9.54 -7.84 7.58
C SER A 94 10.46 -7.13 8.58
N ALA A 95 11.37 -6.26 8.12
CA ALA A 95 12.22 -5.47 8.99
C ALA A 95 11.40 -4.48 9.84
N VAL A 96 10.34 -3.88 9.28
CA VAL A 96 9.40 -3.05 10.04
C VAL A 96 8.64 -3.89 11.05
N VAL A 97 8.11 -5.06 10.66
CA VAL A 97 7.40 -5.98 11.58
C VAL A 97 8.31 -6.38 12.74
N SER A 98 9.56 -6.76 12.47
CA SER A 98 10.53 -7.10 13.53
C SER A 98 10.73 -5.95 14.51
N TYR A 99 10.88 -4.72 14.00
CA TYR A 99 10.99 -3.53 14.84
C TYR A 99 9.75 -3.29 15.72
N LEU A 100 8.54 -3.49 15.17
CA LEU A 100 7.29 -3.36 15.92
C LEU A 100 7.19 -4.40 17.05
N ILE A 101 7.62 -5.64 16.79
CA ILE A 101 7.68 -6.72 17.80
C ILE A 101 8.66 -6.33 18.92
N ASP A 102 9.85 -5.87 18.58
CA ASP A 102 10.88 -5.44 19.54
C ASP A 102 10.39 -4.27 20.42
N LYS A 103 9.42 -3.50 19.94
CA LYS A 103 8.77 -2.41 20.67
C LYS A 103 7.52 -2.82 21.44
N GLY A 104 7.19 -4.10 21.47
CA GLY A 104 6.09 -4.66 22.28
C GLY A 104 4.74 -4.74 21.57
N VAL A 105 4.69 -4.55 20.26
CA VAL A 105 3.46 -4.81 19.49
C VAL A 105 3.21 -6.32 19.44
N ASN A 106 2.00 -6.75 19.74
CA ASN A 106 1.64 -8.17 19.74
C ASN A 106 1.88 -8.80 18.35
N PRO A 107 2.77 -9.82 18.25
CA PRO A 107 3.12 -10.45 16.96
C PRO A 107 1.91 -11.05 16.22
N SER A 108 0.91 -11.56 16.96
CA SER A 108 -0.28 -12.17 16.36
C SER A 108 -1.14 -11.19 15.55
N ARG A 109 -0.95 -9.89 15.74
CA ARG A 109 -1.62 -8.83 15.00
C ARG A 109 -0.88 -8.42 13.72
N LEU A 110 0.40 -8.82 13.57
CA LEU A 110 1.30 -8.31 12.54
C LEU A 110 1.37 -9.25 11.34
N VAL A 111 1.24 -8.67 10.15
CA VAL A 111 1.42 -9.37 8.88
C VAL A 111 2.34 -8.55 7.98
N SER A 112 3.31 -9.18 7.33
CA SER A 112 4.18 -8.52 6.34
C SER A 112 3.86 -8.99 4.93
N HIS A 113 3.75 -8.04 3.99
CA HIS A 113 3.54 -8.30 2.57
C HIS A 113 4.56 -7.54 1.73
N GLY A 114 5.11 -8.19 0.71
CA GLY A 114 5.88 -7.55 -0.34
C GLY A 114 5.09 -7.53 -1.64
N TYR A 115 5.03 -6.38 -2.30
CA TYR A 115 4.32 -6.21 -3.58
C TYR A 115 5.24 -5.89 -4.74
N ALA A 116 6.55 -5.84 -4.50
CA ALA A 116 7.52 -5.42 -5.51
C ALA A 116 7.12 -4.08 -6.16
N GLU A 117 7.28 -3.96 -7.48
CA GLU A 117 6.80 -2.84 -8.30
C GLU A 117 5.36 -3.02 -8.76
N ARG A 118 4.72 -4.15 -8.41
CA ARG A 118 3.42 -4.54 -8.99
C ARG A 118 2.24 -3.69 -8.53
N TRP A 119 2.42 -2.88 -7.49
CA TRP A 119 1.38 -1.98 -7.00
C TRP A 119 1.89 -0.54 -6.86
N PRO A 120 1.95 0.22 -7.96
CA PRO A 120 2.28 1.65 -7.92
C PRO A 120 1.34 2.46 -7.03
N ALA A 121 1.85 3.57 -6.48
CA ALA A 121 1.10 4.39 -5.52
C ALA A 121 -0.22 4.95 -6.07
N ASP A 122 -0.25 5.26 -7.36
CA ASP A 122 -1.43 5.82 -8.03
C ASP A 122 -2.35 4.75 -8.65
N MET A 123 -2.11 3.48 -8.36
CA MET A 123 -2.92 2.38 -8.86
C MET A 123 -4.12 2.10 -7.95
N THR A 124 -5.30 1.99 -8.54
CA THR A 124 -6.51 1.62 -7.81
C THR A 124 -6.58 0.13 -7.49
N TRP A 125 -7.32 -0.23 -6.44
CA TRP A 125 -7.59 -1.62 -6.09
C TRP A 125 -8.24 -2.40 -7.25
N GLU A 126 -9.17 -1.77 -7.93
CA GLU A 126 -9.91 -2.39 -9.02
C GLU A 126 -8.97 -2.78 -10.18
N ASN A 127 -8.14 -1.83 -10.63
CA ASN A 127 -7.18 -2.08 -11.70
C ASN A 127 -6.16 -3.15 -11.31
N MET A 128 -5.67 -3.12 -10.05
CA MET A 128 -4.77 -4.14 -9.53
C MET A 128 -5.38 -5.55 -9.57
N ARG A 129 -6.64 -5.67 -9.21
CA ARG A 129 -7.34 -6.97 -9.17
C ARG A 129 -7.71 -7.50 -10.54
N ARG A 130 -8.02 -6.61 -11.48
CA ARG A 130 -8.28 -7.00 -12.87
C ARG A 130 -7.02 -7.41 -13.62
N GLY A 131 -5.85 -6.88 -13.22
CA GLY A 131 -4.59 -7.10 -13.93
C GLY A 131 -4.47 -6.31 -15.24
N GLU A 132 -5.37 -5.36 -15.46
CA GLU A 132 -5.44 -4.51 -16.65
C GLU A 132 -5.99 -3.14 -16.30
N VAL A 133 -5.74 -2.14 -17.15
CA VAL A 133 -6.33 -0.81 -17.05
C VAL A 133 -7.05 -0.50 -18.35
N GLN A 134 -8.33 -0.17 -18.25
CA GLN A 134 -9.11 0.30 -19.38
C GLN A 134 -8.95 1.81 -19.55
N LYS A 135 -8.44 2.22 -20.69
CA LYS A 135 -8.33 3.63 -21.06
C LYS A 135 -9.46 3.99 -22.03
N PRO A 136 -10.29 4.99 -21.74
CA PRO A 136 -11.31 5.45 -22.68
C PRO A 136 -10.64 5.85 -24.00
N ARG A 137 -11.15 5.34 -25.14
CA ARG A 137 -10.70 5.69 -26.48
C ARG A 137 -11.39 6.97 -26.91
N GLY A 138 -10.66 7.92 -27.46
CA GLY A 138 -11.22 9.18 -27.98
C GLY A 138 -10.27 10.34 -27.82
N GLU A 139 -10.65 11.48 -28.41
CA GLU A 139 -9.96 12.74 -28.25
C GLU A 139 -10.64 13.62 -27.20
N ASN A 140 -9.82 14.26 -26.34
CA ASN A 140 -10.33 15.14 -25.26
C ASN A 140 -11.36 14.46 -24.35
N VAL A 141 -11.05 13.21 -23.92
CA VAL A 141 -11.92 12.47 -23.01
C VAL A 141 -11.92 13.12 -21.64
N GLU A 142 -13.11 13.51 -21.16
CA GLU A 142 -13.33 13.98 -19.80
C GLU A 142 -14.15 12.94 -19.03
N ILE A 143 -13.82 12.77 -17.76
CA ILE A 143 -14.55 11.90 -16.83
C ILE A 143 -15.31 12.81 -15.88
N VAL A 144 -16.63 12.71 -15.89
CA VAL A 144 -17.52 13.48 -15.00
C VAL A 144 -18.27 12.53 -14.07
N GLU A 145 -18.65 13.01 -12.91
CA GLU A 145 -19.45 12.22 -11.99
C GLU A 145 -20.91 12.17 -12.51
N GLY A 146 -21.33 10.97 -12.93
CA GLY A 146 -22.67 10.72 -13.41
C GLY A 146 -23.66 10.35 -12.29
N ARG A 147 -24.89 10.03 -12.68
CA ARG A 147 -25.95 9.66 -11.74
C ARG A 147 -25.56 8.41 -10.92
N GLY A 148 -25.68 8.52 -9.60
CA GLY A 148 -25.39 7.44 -8.66
C GLY A 148 -23.88 7.18 -8.46
N GLY A 149 -23.02 8.18 -8.69
CA GLY A 149 -21.57 8.09 -8.47
C GLY A 149 -20.83 7.24 -9.50
N LYS A 150 -21.48 6.91 -10.63
CA LYS A 150 -20.81 6.20 -11.73
C LYS A 150 -20.10 7.19 -12.64
N PRO A 151 -18.89 6.87 -13.13
CA PRO A 151 -18.21 7.75 -14.08
C PRO A 151 -19.00 7.80 -15.41
N GLU A 152 -19.22 9.01 -15.90
CA GLU A 152 -19.68 9.28 -17.26
C GLU A 152 -18.52 9.83 -18.08
N TYR A 153 -18.42 9.40 -19.34
CA TYR A 153 -17.32 9.75 -20.22
C TYR A 153 -17.83 10.64 -21.36
N THR A 154 -17.25 11.84 -21.53
CA THR A 154 -17.47 12.71 -22.68
C THR A 154 -16.24 12.67 -23.61
N GLY A 155 -16.43 12.92 -24.89
CA GLY A 155 -15.36 12.85 -25.89
C GLY A 155 -14.83 11.42 -26.16
N VAL A 156 -15.53 10.39 -25.68
CA VAL A 156 -15.17 8.99 -25.89
C VAL A 156 -15.78 8.46 -27.19
N ASP A 157 -15.01 7.65 -27.93
CA ASP A 157 -15.52 6.89 -29.07
C ASP A 157 -16.58 5.91 -28.61
N LYS A 158 -17.61 5.68 -29.44
CA LYS A 158 -18.71 4.79 -29.11
C LYS A 158 -18.87 3.70 -30.18
N ASP A 159 -19.29 2.53 -29.72
CA ASP A 159 -19.71 1.47 -30.62
C ASP A 159 -21.03 1.81 -31.34
N LYS A 160 -21.47 0.93 -32.23
CA LYS A 160 -22.72 1.07 -32.97
C LYS A 160 -24.01 1.08 -32.10
N TYR A 161 -23.88 0.73 -30.82
CA TYR A 161 -24.98 0.73 -29.84
C TYR A 161 -24.89 1.92 -28.87
N GLY A 162 -23.87 2.78 -29.02
CA GLY A 162 -23.68 3.95 -28.17
C GLY A 162 -22.87 3.71 -26.88
N ASN A 163 -22.30 2.52 -26.70
CA ASN A 163 -21.47 2.23 -25.54
C ASN A 163 -20.07 2.79 -25.73
N PRO A 164 -19.44 3.34 -24.66
CA PRO A 164 -18.07 3.81 -24.72
C PRO A 164 -17.09 2.70 -25.11
N LEU A 165 -16.12 3.03 -25.97
CA LEU A 165 -15.03 2.15 -26.34
C LEU A 165 -13.83 2.39 -25.43
N PHE A 166 -13.14 1.32 -25.03
CA PHE A 166 -11.95 1.33 -24.20
C PHE A 166 -10.82 0.56 -24.87
N ASP A 167 -9.60 1.05 -24.71
CA ASP A 167 -8.38 0.31 -25.03
C ASP A 167 -7.89 -0.37 -23.75
N GLU A 168 -7.58 -1.65 -23.84
CA GLU A 168 -6.94 -2.38 -22.78
C GLU A 168 -5.44 -2.07 -22.76
N ILE A 169 -4.94 -1.63 -21.60
CA ILE A 169 -3.52 -1.39 -21.39
C ILE A 169 -3.01 -2.47 -20.44
N SER A 170 -1.98 -3.19 -20.86
CA SER A 170 -1.38 -4.21 -20.01
C SER A 170 -0.85 -3.61 -18.70
N MET A 171 -0.92 -4.35 -17.62
CA MET A 171 -0.43 -3.93 -16.31
C MET A 171 1.05 -3.52 -16.37
N ASP A 172 1.88 -4.23 -17.16
CA ASP A 172 3.30 -3.90 -17.30
C ASP A 172 3.50 -2.51 -17.93
N ALA A 173 2.75 -2.18 -18.97
CA ALA A 173 2.80 -0.85 -19.59
C ALA A 173 2.36 0.27 -18.62
N VAL A 174 1.37 -0.01 -17.78
CA VAL A 174 0.93 0.94 -16.74
C VAL A 174 2.00 1.11 -15.67
N ILE A 175 2.59 0.01 -15.18
CA ILE A 175 3.70 0.06 -14.21
C ILE A 175 4.86 0.86 -14.75
N ASP A 176 5.27 0.64 -16.00
CA ASP A 176 6.34 1.40 -16.64
C ASP A 176 6.00 2.89 -16.75
N SER A 177 4.78 3.21 -17.15
CA SER A 177 4.31 4.59 -17.21
C SER A 177 4.36 5.29 -15.84
N LEU A 178 3.94 4.60 -14.77
CA LEU A 178 3.93 5.12 -13.39
C LEU A 178 5.31 5.09 -12.73
N ASN A 179 6.35 4.63 -13.41
CA ASN A 179 7.75 4.62 -12.97
C ASN A 179 8.69 5.42 -13.88
N ARG A 180 8.19 6.13 -14.89
CA ARG A 180 9.02 6.79 -15.91
C ARG A 180 9.89 7.93 -15.39
N THR A 181 9.49 8.64 -14.33
CA THR A 181 10.27 9.74 -13.74
C THR A 181 10.83 9.38 -12.38
N LYS A 182 11.81 10.16 -11.89
CA LYS A 182 12.39 9.97 -10.56
C LYS A 182 11.34 10.18 -9.46
N GLU A 183 10.47 11.17 -9.63
CA GLU A 183 9.41 11.54 -8.69
C GLU A 183 8.38 10.41 -8.56
N LEU A 184 7.95 9.84 -9.69
CA LEU A 184 7.04 8.69 -9.70
C LEU A 184 7.68 7.47 -9.04
N ARG A 185 8.94 7.17 -9.33
CA ARG A 185 9.67 6.10 -8.67
C ARG A 185 9.83 6.33 -7.16
N ALA A 186 10.13 7.56 -6.75
CA ALA A 186 10.20 7.91 -5.32
C ALA A 186 8.88 7.62 -4.62
N LYS A 187 7.76 8.04 -5.20
CA LYS A 187 6.41 7.78 -4.68
C LYS A 187 6.07 6.28 -4.59
N ASN A 188 6.57 5.48 -5.55
CA ASN A 188 6.34 4.04 -5.54
C ASN A 188 7.16 3.31 -4.46
N ARG A 189 8.38 3.77 -4.16
CA ARG A 189 9.18 3.25 -3.05
C ARG A 189 8.59 3.70 -1.72
N ARG A 190 7.79 2.87 -1.09
CA ARG A 190 7.09 3.20 0.16
C ARG A 190 6.87 2.00 1.07
N ILE A 191 6.62 2.29 2.33
CA ILE A 191 6.02 1.37 3.30
C ILE A 191 4.60 1.84 3.57
N LYS A 192 3.66 0.92 3.55
CA LYS A 192 2.27 1.18 3.90
C LYS A 192 1.88 0.31 5.09
N ILE A 193 1.37 0.95 6.15
CA ILE A 193 0.92 0.26 7.36
C ILE A 193 -0.59 0.44 7.45
N ILE A 194 -1.33 -0.66 7.46
CA ILE A 194 -2.79 -0.65 7.41
C ILE A 194 -3.32 -1.22 8.72
N PHE A 195 -4.12 -0.42 9.40
CA PHE A 195 -4.91 -0.84 10.55
C PHE A 195 -6.25 -1.35 10.02
N THR A 196 -6.44 -2.67 10.03
CA THR A 196 -7.63 -3.28 9.46
C THR A 196 -8.89 -2.96 10.27
N GLN A 197 -10.04 -3.10 9.64
CA GLN A 197 -11.30 -3.09 10.37
C GLN A 197 -11.38 -4.34 11.25
N GLN A 198 -11.92 -4.19 12.46
CA GLN A 198 -12.06 -5.32 13.39
C GLN A 198 -13.10 -6.31 12.84
N GLN A 199 -12.64 -7.52 12.45
CA GLN A 199 -13.52 -8.54 11.83
C GLN A 199 -13.67 -9.83 12.67
N PHE A 200 -13.03 -9.93 13.84
CA PHE A 200 -12.85 -11.23 14.51
C PHE A 200 -13.49 -11.35 15.92
N VAL A 201 -14.51 -10.54 16.24
CA VAL A 201 -15.17 -10.65 17.56
C VAL A 201 -16.01 -11.93 17.66
N ASP A 202 -16.58 -12.40 16.56
CA ASP A 202 -17.53 -13.54 16.56
C ASP A 202 -16.88 -14.93 16.64
N GLY A 203 -15.56 -15.03 16.46
CA GLY A 203 -14.86 -16.33 16.48
C GLY A 203 -14.41 -16.80 17.84
N LEU A 204 -14.18 -15.91 18.79
CA LEU A 204 -13.65 -16.23 20.11
C LEU A 204 -14.75 -16.75 21.07
N GLU A 205 -15.97 -16.27 20.98
CA GLU A 205 -17.09 -16.75 21.80
C GLU A 205 -17.43 -18.23 21.56
N LYS A 206 -17.15 -18.77 20.39
CA LYS A 206 -17.37 -20.19 20.08
C LYS A 206 -16.34 -21.12 20.70
N TYR A 207 -15.15 -20.64 21.04
CA TYR A 207 -14.11 -21.45 21.67
C TYR A 207 -14.28 -21.56 23.20
N GLU A 208 -14.81 -20.53 23.84
CA GLU A 208 -15.07 -20.57 25.29
C GLU A 208 -16.28 -21.48 25.66
N SER A 209 -17.23 -21.68 24.75
CA SER A 209 -18.39 -22.51 24.95
C SER A 209 -18.18 -24.02 24.73
N SER A 210 -17.06 -24.42 24.11
CA SER A 210 -16.74 -25.84 23.86
C SER A 210 -15.77 -26.47 24.86
N GLY A 211 -15.39 -25.75 25.89
CA GLY A 211 -14.46 -26.18 26.97
C GLY A 211 -15.11 -26.54 28.31
N LYS A 212 -16.39 -27.02 28.30
CA LYS A 212 -17.03 -27.60 29.46
C LYS A 212 -17.51 -29.03 29.20
#